data_f7d4bbc03d67d886af209043e45f40e1
#
_entry.id   f7d4bbc03d67d886af209043e45f40e1
#
_cell.length_a   1.000
_cell.length_b   1.000
_cell.length_c   1.000
_cell.angle_alpha   90.00
_cell.angle_beta   90.00
_cell.angle_gamma   90.00
#
_symmetry.space_group_name_H-M   'P 1'
#
loop_
_entity.id
_entity.type
_entity.pdbx_description
1 polymer ?
#
loop_
_entity_poly.entity_id
_entity_poly.type
_entity_poly.pdbx_seq_one_letter_code
_entity_poly.pdbx_strand_id
1 'polypeptide(L)'
;MVLLEARKIAWGASGRNGGQLIRGVGHGLDQFANVVGSEGVRQMKLMGLEAVEIVRQRVERFQIDCDLTWGYCDLANKPRDLQGLTADAEE
;
A
#
# COMPACT_ATOMS: atom_id res chain seq x y z
N MET A 1 -1.38 27.83 5.82
CA MET A 1 -0.47 26.77 5.37
C MET A 1 0.03 27.14 3.99
N VAL A 2 1.32 27.00 3.69
CA VAL A 2 1.93 27.32 2.38
C VAL A 2 2.51 26.02 1.84
N LEU A 3 2.20 25.69 0.58
CA LEU A 3 2.80 24.56 -0.14
C LEU A 3 3.81 25.11 -1.16
N LEU A 4 5.06 24.65 -1.07
CA LEU A 4 6.12 25.02 -1.99
C LEU A 4 6.45 23.82 -2.89
N GLU A 5 6.44 24.03 -4.19
CA GLU A 5 6.82 23.07 -5.20
C GLU A 5 7.94 23.64 -6.08
N ALA A 6 9.04 22.90 -6.21
CA ALA A 6 10.21 23.35 -6.96
C ALA A 6 10.02 23.29 -8.49
N ARG A 7 9.02 22.56 -8.97
CA ARG A 7 8.75 22.38 -10.43
C ARG A 7 7.28 22.59 -10.75
N LYS A 8 6.56 21.51 -11.08
CA LYS A 8 5.12 21.49 -11.34
C LYS A 8 4.45 20.57 -10.32
N ILE A 9 3.24 20.89 -9.93
CA ILE A 9 2.44 20.03 -9.05
C ILE A 9 2.38 18.62 -9.65
N ALA A 10 2.63 17.61 -8.82
CA ALA A 10 2.65 16.19 -9.17
C ALA A 10 3.68 15.80 -10.28
N TRP A 11 4.70 16.62 -10.51
CA TRP A 11 5.73 16.32 -11.52
C TRP A 11 6.58 15.09 -11.19
N GLY A 12 6.79 14.80 -9.93
CA GLY A 12 7.59 13.68 -9.43
C GLY A 12 6.80 12.36 -9.32
N ALA A 13 7.16 11.53 -8.35
CA ALA A 13 6.55 10.22 -8.11
C ALA A 13 5.04 10.30 -7.85
N SER A 14 4.56 11.38 -7.25
CA SER A 14 3.12 11.60 -6.97
C SER A 14 2.24 11.60 -8.23
N GLY A 15 2.77 11.98 -9.38
CA GLY A 15 2.04 11.96 -10.64
C GLY A 15 2.51 10.90 -11.64
N ARG A 16 3.48 10.06 -11.26
CA ARG A 16 4.09 9.05 -12.14
C ARG A 16 3.91 7.62 -11.64
N ASN A 17 2.97 7.40 -10.74
CA ASN A 17 2.59 6.07 -10.29
C ASN A 17 1.32 5.59 -11.02
N GLY A 18 1.00 4.30 -10.85
CA GLY A 18 -0.19 3.69 -11.45
C GLY A 18 -1.48 3.92 -10.65
N GLY A 19 -1.45 4.71 -9.58
CA GLY A 19 -2.61 4.97 -8.73
C GLY A 19 -3.05 3.80 -7.86
N GLN A 20 -2.24 2.78 -7.72
CA GLN A 20 -2.58 1.59 -6.95
C GLN A 20 -2.46 1.86 -5.45
N LEU A 21 -3.56 1.66 -4.72
CA LEU A 21 -3.63 1.75 -3.28
C LEU A 21 -3.64 0.34 -2.68
N ILE A 22 -2.45 -0.18 -2.39
CA ILE A 22 -2.25 -1.54 -1.89
C ILE A 22 -1.66 -1.46 -0.47
N ARG A 23 -2.14 -2.32 0.42
CA ARG A 23 -1.57 -2.45 1.78
C ARG A 23 -0.13 -2.93 1.73
N GLY A 24 0.68 -2.51 2.70
CA GLY A 24 2.06 -2.96 2.87
C GLY A 24 3.10 -1.89 2.69
N VAL A 25 4.36 -2.26 2.83
CA VAL A 25 5.52 -1.35 2.77
C VAL A 25 6.42 -1.61 1.54
N GLY A 26 5.86 -2.16 0.49
CA GLY A 26 6.50 -2.30 -0.82
C GLY A 26 7.21 -3.61 -1.09
N HIS A 27 7.67 -4.33 -0.07
CA HIS A 27 8.33 -5.64 -0.16
C HIS A 27 7.82 -6.58 0.93
N GLY A 28 8.04 -7.89 0.76
CA GLY A 28 7.70 -8.86 1.79
C GLY A 28 8.33 -8.51 3.14
N LEU A 29 7.53 -8.53 4.19
CA LEU A 29 7.95 -8.11 5.54
C LEU A 29 8.97 -9.05 6.16
N ASP A 30 9.06 -10.29 5.68
CA ASP A 30 10.00 -11.30 6.19
C ASP A 30 11.46 -10.86 6.08
N GLN A 31 11.78 -10.01 5.10
CA GLN A 31 13.11 -9.44 4.93
C GLN A 31 13.52 -8.56 6.13
N PHE A 32 12.56 -8.00 6.82
CA PHE A 32 12.79 -7.10 7.95
C PHE A 32 12.75 -7.82 9.31
N ALA A 33 12.29 -9.09 9.35
CA ALA A 33 12.10 -9.83 10.58
C ALA A 33 13.38 -9.92 11.43
N ASN A 34 14.54 -10.07 10.79
CA ASN A 34 15.84 -10.11 11.47
C ASN A 34 16.28 -8.76 12.07
N VAL A 35 15.69 -7.65 11.59
CA VAL A 35 16.05 -6.30 12.05
C VAL A 35 15.08 -5.80 13.11
N VAL A 36 13.78 -5.98 12.88
CA VAL A 36 12.72 -5.41 13.73
C VAL A 36 12.05 -6.44 14.64
N GLY A 37 12.37 -7.72 14.49
CA GLY A 37 11.74 -8.82 15.23
C GLY A 37 10.28 -9.08 14.81
N SER A 38 9.68 -10.11 15.39
CA SER A 38 8.30 -10.53 15.07
C SER A 38 7.26 -9.45 15.43
N GLU A 39 7.44 -8.78 16.56
CA GLU A 39 6.54 -7.69 16.96
C GLU A 39 6.65 -6.49 16.01
N GLY A 40 7.87 -6.14 15.57
CA GLY A 40 8.07 -5.09 14.56
C GLY A 40 7.37 -5.44 13.24
N VAL A 41 7.48 -6.68 12.77
CA VAL A 41 6.77 -7.16 11.57
C VAL A 41 5.25 -7.02 11.75
N ARG A 42 4.72 -7.42 12.90
CA ARG A 42 3.29 -7.28 13.21
C ARG A 42 2.85 -5.80 13.17
N GLN A 43 3.63 -4.91 13.76
CA GLN A 43 3.34 -3.47 13.72
C GLN A 43 3.38 -2.92 12.29
N MET A 44 4.35 -3.33 11.47
CA MET A 44 4.43 -2.91 10.06
C MET A 44 3.20 -3.37 9.25
N LYS A 45 2.68 -4.58 9.50
CA LYS A 45 1.42 -5.04 8.89
C LYS A 45 0.25 -4.14 9.28
N LEU A 46 0.10 -3.82 10.57
CA LEU A 46 -0.97 -2.93 11.05
C LEU A 46 -0.85 -1.53 10.45
N MET A 47 0.35 -0.96 10.39
CA MET A 47 0.58 0.34 9.74
C MET A 47 0.19 0.33 8.25
N GLY A 48 0.43 -0.78 7.54
CA GLY A 48 0.02 -0.92 6.15
C GLY A 48 -1.51 -0.88 5.97
N LEU A 49 -2.25 -1.50 6.88
CA LEU A 49 -3.72 -1.45 6.90
C LEU A 49 -4.22 -0.04 7.25
N GLU A 50 -3.65 0.57 8.29
CA GLU A 50 -4.00 1.93 8.71
C GLU A 50 -3.73 2.97 7.62
N ALA A 51 -2.64 2.81 6.86
CA ALA A 51 -2.31 3.73 5.77
C ALA A 51 -3.39 3.76 4.67
N VAL A 52 -3.95 2.61 4.31
CA VAL A 52 -5.07 2.51 3.35
C VAL A 52 -6.33 3.19 3.92
N GLU A 53 -6.63 2.95 5.20
CA GLU A 53 -7.77 3.55 5.88
C GLU A 53 -7.66 5.08 5.96
N ILE A 54 -6.47 5.61 6.24
CA ILE A 54 -6.20 7.06 6.24
C ILE A 54 -6.50 7.68 4.86
N VAL A 55 -6.11 7.00 3.78
CA VAL A 55 -6.41 7.50 2.43
C VAL A 55 -7.92 7.49 2.19
N ARG A 56 -8.63 6.40 2.53
CA ARG A 56 -10.09 6.32 2.44
C ARG A 56 -10.77 7.50 3.15
N GLN A 57 -10.41 7.71 4.41
CA GLN A 57 -10.98 8.80 5.21
C GLN A 57 -10.70 10.19 4.61
N ARG A 58 -9.52 10.39 4.03
CA ARG A 58 -9.20 11.68 3.37
C ARG A 58 -10.01 11.88 2.11
N VAL A 59 -10.14 10.86 1.27
CA VAL A 59 -10.98 10.94 0.06
C VAL A 59 -12.41 11.30 0.43
N GLU A 60 -12.99 10.62 1.41
CA GLU A 60 -14.34 10.91 1.89
C GLU A 60 -14.46 12.29 2.53
N ARG A 61 -13.57 12.61 3.47
CA ARG A 61 -13.61 13.88 4.23
C ARG A 61 -13.49 15.11 3.35
N PHE A 62 -12.62 15.03 2.36
CA PHE A 62 -12.32 16.16 1.47
C PHE A 62 -13.05 16.08 0.13
N GLN A 63 -13.89 15.07 -0.06
CA GLN A 63 -14.65 14.84 -1.30
C GLN A 63 -13.72 14.85 -2.53
N ILE A 64 -12.61 14.11 -2.44
CA ILE A 64 -11.61 14.08 -3.52
C ILE A 64 -12.16 13.26 -4.68
N ASP A 65 -12.35 13.92 -5.81
CA ASP A 65 -12.75 13.28 -7.07
C ASP A 65 -11.54 12.61 -7.73
N CYS A 66 -11.34 11.32 -7.42
CA CYS A 66 -10.17 10.54 -7.85
C CYS A 66 -10.52 9.14 -8.36
N ASP A 67 -11.78 8.88 -8.67
CA ASP A 67 -12.27 7.59 -9.19
C ASP A 67 -11.82 6.39 -8.33
N LEU A 68 -11.77 6.55 -7.00
CA LEU A 68 -11.32 5.51 -6.09
C LEU A 68 -12.22 4.27 -6.19
N THR A 69 -11.65 3.19 -6.69
CA THR A 69 -12.31 1.89 -6.79
C THR A 69 -11.62 0.88 -5.89
N TRP A 70 -12.41 0.17 -5.09
CA TRP A 70 -11.89 -0.81 -4.14
C TRP A 70 -11.69 -2.19 -4.77
N GLY A 71 -10.67 -2.85 -4.27
CA GLY A 71 -10.33 -4.21 -4.65
C GLY A 71 -9.18 -4.28 -5.65
N TYR A 72 -8.44 -5.35 -5.54
CA TYR A 72 -7.42 -5.77 -6.49
C TYR A 72 -7.41 -7.31 -6.54
N CYS A 73 -6.80 -7.85 -7.56
CA CYS A 73 -6.71 -9.29 -7.73
C CYS A 73 -5.26 -9.67 -8.01
N ASP A 74 -4.73 -10.55 -7.18
CA ASP A 74 -3.44 -11.18 -7.42
C ASP A 74 -3.63 -12.49 -8.18
N LEU A 75 -2.85 -12.66 -9.25
CA LEU A 75 -2.96 -13.81 -10.14
C LEU A 75 -1.70 -14.66 -10.09
N ALA A 76 -1.85 -15.95 -9.86
CA ALA A 76 -0.77 -16.91 -10.02
C ALA A 76 -0.48 -17.12 -11.51
N ASN A 77 0.67 -16.68 -11.99
CA ASN A 77 1.13 -16.94 -13.34
C ASN A 77 1.82 -18.30 -13.47
N LYS A 78 2.28 -18.88 -12.38
CA LYS A 78 2.99 -20.16 -12.32
C LYS A 78 2.52 -20.96 -11.11
N PRO A 79 2.56 -22.30 -11.18
CA PRO A 79 2.14 -23.15 -10.05
C PRO A 79 2.85 -22.83 -8.72
N ARG A 80 4.10 -22.39 -8.76
CA ARG A 80 4.86 -22.00 -7.58
C ARG A 80 4.30 -20.76 -6.85
N ASP A 81 3.57 -19.90 -7.58
CA ASP A 81 3.02 -18.65 -7.04
C ASP A 81 1.74 -18.94 -6.20
N LEU A 82 1.11 -20.12 -6.40
CA LEU A 82 -0.11 -20.50 -5.68
C LEU A 82 0.11 -20.63 -4.17
N GLN A 83 1.26 -21.16 -3.74
CA GLN A 83 1.53 -21.37 -2.32
C GLN A 83 1.57 -20.03 -1.56
N GLY A 84 2.21 -19.01 -2.16
CA GLY A 84 2.22 -17.67 -1.59
C GLY A 84 0.83 -17.06 -1.50
N LEU A 85 0.07 -17.10 -2.60
CA LEU A 85 -1.29 -16.56 -2.62
C LEU A 85 -2.25 -17.28 -1.66
N THR A 86 -2.09 -18.60 -1.47
CA THR A 86 -2.90 -19.34 -0.50
C THR A 86 -2.57 -18.90 0.93
N ALA A 87 -1.29 -18.74 1.25
CA ALA A 87 -0.86 -18.27 2.57
C ALA A 87 -1.37 -16.84 2.85
N ASP A 88 -1.29 -15.95 1.87
CA ASP A 88 -1.78 -14.57 1.99
C ASP A 88 -3.31 -14.49 2.16
N ALA A 89 -4.05 -15.48 1.63
CA ALA A 89 -5.50 -15.54 1.76
C ALA A 89 -5.96 -16.07 3.13
N GLU A 90 -5.09 -16.74 3.88
CA GLU A 90 -5.37 -17.28 5.21
C GLU A 90 -4.97 -16.32 6.35
N GLU A 91 -4.27 -15.23 6.06
CA GLU A 91 -3.92 -14.15 7.01
C GLU A 91 -5.04 -13.09 7.15
#